data_731ac03ada081891dde260508e9afe93
#
_entry.id   731ac03ada081891dde260508e9afe93
#
_cell.length_a   1.000
_cell.length_b   1.000
_cell.length_c   1.000
_cell.angle_alpha   90.00
_cell.angle_beta   90.00
_cell.angle_gamma   90.00
#
_symmetry.space_group_name_H-M   'P 1'
#
loop_
_entity.id
_entity.type
_entity.pdbx_description
1 polymer ?
#
loop_
_entity_poly.entity_id
_entity_poly.type
_entity_poly.pdbx_seq_one_letter_code
_entity_poly.pdbx_strand_id
1 'polypeptide(L)'
;MRKYTTDEKFMAAALKQAQKAYDLGEVPIGCVVVRDGKIISRGYNRRNTDKNTLSHAEITAINKASKIVGDWRLEGCQLYVTLEPCQMCAGALVQSRIDRVVIGCMSPKSGCAGSVLNLLQMEEFNHQVEIERGVLEDKCSSLLQEFFVHLRERNALEKKKTSHFE
;
A
#
# COMPACT_ATOMS: atom_id res chain seq x y z
N MET A 1 -7.01 26.45 -8.74
CA MET A 1 -6.67 25.17 -8.03
C MET A 1 -7.26 23.99 -8.78
N ARG A 2 -6.41 23.05 -9.24
CA ARG A 2 -6.89 21.83 -9.92
C ARG A 2 -7.72 20.99 -8.93
N LYS A 3 -8.93 20.63 -9.32
CA LYS A 3 -9.81 19.77 -8.53
C LYS A 3 -9.38 18.31 -8.72
N TYR A 4 -9.20 17.55 -7.65
CA TYR A 4 -8.88 16.12 -7.71
C TYR A 4 -10.01 15.32 -8.37
N THR A 5 -9.63 14.33 -9.20
CA THR A 5 -10.55 13.30 -9.66
C THR A 5 -11.01 12.41 -8.49
N THR A 6 -11.98 11.54 -8.72
CA THR A 6 -12.45 10.60 -7.67
C THR A 6 -11.32 9.69 -7.20
N ASP A 7 -10.54 9.11 -8.11
CA ASP A 7 -9.41 8.25 -7.76
C ASP A 7 -8.31 9.02 -7.02
N GLU A 8 -8.00 10.24 -7.45
CA GLU A 8 -7.03 11.10 -6.76
C GLU A 8 -7.46 11.43 -5.33
N LYS A 9 -8.76 11.59 -5.05
CA LYS A 9 -9.26 11.81 -3.68
C LYS A 9 -9.04 10.61 -2.77
N PHE A 10 -9.30 9.40 -3.27
CA PHE A 10 -9.08 8.19 -2.49
C PHE A 10 -7.60 7.87 -2.35
N MET A 11 -6.79 8.12 -3.38
CA MET A 11 -5.33 7.99 -3.28
C MET A 11 -4.74 9.02 -2.29
N ALA A 12 -5.26 10.24 -2.25
CA ALA A 12 -4.86 11.21 -1.22
C ALA A 12 -5.20 10.74 0.20
N ALA A 13 -6.31 10.02 0.38
CA ALA A 13 -6.63 9.38 1.65
C ALA A 13 -5.66 8.23 1.98
N ALA A 14 -5.25 7.44 0.99
CA ALA A 14 -4.21 6.42 1.17
C ALA A 14 -2.85 7.05 1.54
N LEU A 15 -2.47 8.17 0.93
CA LEU A 15 -1.27 8.93 1.29
C LEU A 15 -1.28 9.42 2.74
N LYS A 16 -2.44 9.82 3.27
CA LYS A 16 -2.58 10.16 4.71
C LYS A 16 -2.31 8.95 5.60
N GLN A 17 -2.65 7.75 5.17
CA GLN A 17 -2.28 6.53 5.89
C GLN A 17 -0.77 6.24 5.76
N ALA A 18 -0.18 6.44 4.59
CA ALA A 18 1.26 6.31 4.40
C ALA A 18 2.06 7.26 5.30
N GLN A 19 1.56 8.49 5.51
CA GLN A 19 2.17 9.43 6.46
C GLN A 19 2.19 8.90 7.89
N LYS A 20 1.15 8.20 8.32
CA LYS A 20 1.14 7.56 9.66
C LYS A 20 2.23 6.49 9.80
N ALA A 21 2.47 5.71 8.76
CA ALA A 21 3.59 4.76 8.73
C ALA A 21 4.94 5.50 8.81
N TYR A 22 5.10 6.58 8.03
CA TYR A 22 6.29 7.42 8.07
C TYR A 22 6.59 7.92 9.49
N ASP A 23 5.58 8.46 10.17
CA ASP A 23 5.69 9.02 11.53
C ASP A 23 6.11 7.96 12.56
N LEU A 24 5.83 6.69 12.30
CA LEU A 24 6.29 5.55 13.10
C LEU A 24 7.70 5.05 12.72
N GLY A 25 8.33 5.62 11.69
CA GLY A 25 9.59 5.10 11.16
C GLY A 25 9.45 3.85 10.30
N GLU A 26 8.24 3.55 9.84
CA GLU A 26 7.93 2.48 8.90
C GLU A 26 7.99 2.97 7.46
N VAL A 27 8.28 2.06 6.52
CA VAL A 27 8.18 2.38 5.09
C VAL A 27 6.78 2.94 4.80
N PRO A 28 6.66 4.17 4.23
CA PRO A 28 5.40 4.89 4.13
C PRO A 28 4.50 4.34 3.03
N ILE A 29 3.78 3.29 3.35
CA ILE A 29 2.78 2.65 2.50
C ILE A 29 1.44 2.78 3.21
N GLY A 30 0.46 3.29 2.49
CA GLY A 30 -0.91 3.49 2.97
C GLY A 30 -1.93 2.94 2.00
N CYS A 31 -3.08 2.56 2.53
CA CYS A 31 -4.12 1.88 1.79
C CYS A 31 -5.51 2.26 2.33
N VAL A 32 -6.49 2.36 1.42
CA VAL A 32 -7.91 2.45 1.76
C VAL A 32 -8.73 1.50 0.89
N VAL A 33 -9.78 0.94 1.46
CA VAL A 33 -10.81 0.18 0.71
C VAL A 33 -12.06 1.03 0.60
N VAL A 34 -12.61 1.07 -0.60
CA VAL A 34 -13.79 1.87 -0.97
C VAL A 34 -14.89 0.94 -1.45
N ARG A 35 -16.11 1.16 -0.98
CA ARG A 35 -17.34 0.52 -1.46
C ARG A 35 -18.41 1.59 -1.60
N ASP A 36 -19.18 1.56 -2.68
CA ASP A 36 -20.27 2.53 -2.95
C ASP A 36 -19.82 4.02 -2.79
N GLY A 37 -18.62 4.34 -3.28
CA GLY A 37 -18.06 5.69 -3.20
C GLY A 37 -17.63 6.15 -1.80
N LYS A 38 -17.61 5.25 -0.82
CA LYS A 38 -17.22 5.55 0.57
C LYS A 38 -16.03 4.70 1.02
N ILE A 39 -15.11 5.30 1.75
CA ILE A 39 -14.02 4.57 2.40
C ILE A 39 -14.59 3.77 3.56
N ILE A 40 -14.49 2.44 3.48
CA ILE A 40 -14.95 1.52 4.52
C ILE A 40 -13.82 1.05 5.44
N SER A 41 -12.57 1.02 4.96
CA SER A 41 -11.43 0.67 5.80
C SER A 41 -10.17 1.39 5.40
N ARG A 42 -9.18 1.40 6.31
CA ARG A 42 -7.87 2.01 6.14
C ARG A 42 -6.79 1.14 6.75
N GLY A 43 -5.62 1.12 6.12
CA GLY A 43 -4.43 0.44 6.62
C GLY A 43 -3.16 1.22 6.30
N TYR A 44 -2.13 1.01 7.07
CA TYR A 44 -0.79 1.50 6.81
C TYR A 44 0.24 0.51 7.33
N ASN A 45 1.44 0.54 6.75
CA ASN A 45 2.49 -0.40 7.07
C ASN A 45 2.95 -0.27 8.53
N ARG A 46 3.01 -1.41 9.24
CA ARG A 46 3.43 -1.53 10.63
C ARG A 46 4.32 -2.76 10.85
N ARG A 47 4.94 -3.28 9.80
CA ARG A 47 5.69 -4.55 9.83
C ARG A 47 6.70 -4.62 10.98
N ASN A 48 7.52 -3.58 11.15
CA ASN A 48 8.53 -3.55 12.22
C ASN A 48 7.92 -3.22 13.58
N THR A 49 6.95 -2.32 13.62
CA THR A 49 6.24 -1.91 14.85
C THR A 49 5.51 -3.09 15.48
N ASP A 50 4.80 -3.86 14.69
CA ASP A 50 4.03 -5.03 15.15
C ASP A 50 4.88 -6.32 15.19
N LYS A 51 6.13 -6.28 14.67
CA LYS A 51 7.01 -7.46 14.49
C LYS A 51 6.30 -8.60 13.77
N ASN A 52 5.53 -8.24 12.73
CA ASN A 52 4.66 -9.17 12.02
C ASN A 52 4.72 -8.90 10.52
N THR A 53 5.13 -9.93 9.76
CA THR A 53 5.21 -9.89 8.30
C THR A 53 3.88 -9.56 7.62
N LEU A 54 2.75 -9.91 8.25
CA LEU A 54 1.41 -9.67 7.70
C LEU A 54 0.92 -8.23 7.91
N SER A 55 1.59 -7.42 8.72
CA SER A 55 1.19 -6.04 9.02
C SER A 55 1.53 -5.07 7.88
N HIS A 56 1.21 -5.45 6.64
CA HIS A 56 1.20 -4.56 5.48
C HIS A 56 -0.10 -3.74 5.43
N ALA A 57 -0.04 -2.59 4.78
CA ALA A 57 -1.18 -1.68 4.65
C ALA A 57 -2.41 -2.37 4.04
N GLU A 58 -2.20 -3.13 2.97
CA GLU A 58 -3.24 -3.84 2.21
C GLU A 58 -3.90 -4.93 3.06
N ILE A 59 -3.10 -5.78 3.71
CA ILE A 59 -3.61 -6.87 4.57
C ILE A 59 -4.44 -6.28 5.71
N THR A 60 -3.97 -5.22 6.33
CA THR A 60 -4.70 -4.53 7.40
C THR A 60 -6.03 -3.97 6.91
N ALA A 61 -6.05 -3.32 5.74
CA ALA A 61 -7.26 -2.74 5.17
C ALA A 61 -8.27 -3.82 4.73
N ILE A 62 -7.80 -4.90 4.08
CA ILE A 62 -8.63 -6.05 3.67
C ILE A 62 -9.27 -6.69 4.91
N ASN A 63 -8.51 -6.96 5.95
CA ASN A 63 -9.02 -7.59 7.17
C ASN A 63 -10.11 -6.75 7.85
N LYS A 64 -9.92 -5.42 7.90
CA LYS A 64 -10.94 -4.51 8.43
C LYS A 64 -12.18 -4.43 7.52
N ALA A 65 -11.98 -4.37 6.20
CA ALA A 65 -13.07 -4.33 5.24
C ALA A 65 -13.95 -5.58 5.34
N SER A 66 -13.35 -6.77 5.42
CA SER A 66 -14.06 -8.04 5.56
C SER A 66 -14.93 -8.08 6.81
N LYS A 67 -14.46 -7.53 7.94
CA LYS A 67 -15.25 -7.41 9.17
C LYS A 67 -16.45 -6.47 9.01
N ILE A 68 -16.28 -5.37 8.27
CA ILE A 68 -17.35 -4.38 8.03
C ILE A 68 -18.38 -4.92 7.05
N VAL A 69 -17.93 -5.60 5.99
CA VAL A 69 -18.80 -6.23 4.99
C VAL A 69 -19.50 -7.46 5.57
N GLY A 70 -18.88 -8.14 6.54
CA GLY A 70 -19.39 -9.38 7.13
C GLY A 70 -19.15 -10.62 6.24
N ASP A 71 -18.22 -10.51 5.28
CA ASP A 71 -17.84 -11.59 4.37
C ASP A 71 -16.33 -11.49 4.05
N TRP A 72 -15.70 -12.60 3.75
CA TRP A 72 -14.34 -12.63 3.23
C TRP A 72 -14.25 -12.12 1.78
N ARG A 73 -15.34 -12.20 1.01
CA ARG A 73 -15.44 -11.65 -0.34
C ARG A 73 -15.67 -10.14 -0.27
N LEU A 74 -14.83 -9.41 -0.97
CA LEU A 74 -14.91 -7.95 -1.09
C LEU A 74 -15.40 -7.52 -2.49
N GLU A 75 -16.37 -8.27 -3.03
CA GLU A 75 -17.05 -7.92 -4.28
C GLU A 75 -17.70 -6.54 -4.15
N GLY A 76 -17.61 -5.74 -5.20
CA GLY A 76 -18.05 -4.33 -5.20
C GLY A 76 -17.07 -3.38 -4.49
N CYS A 77 -15.93 -3.86 -4.01
CA CYS A 77 -14.91 -3.03 -3.37
C CYS A 77 -13.75 -2.70 -4.32
N GLN A 78 -13.17 -1.52 -4.09
CA GLN A 78 -11.94 -1.07 -4.73
C GLN A 78 -10.90 -0.78 -3.66
N LEU A 79 -9.63 -1.11 -3.93
CA LEU A 79 -8.53 -0.82 -3.03
C LEU A 79 -7.58 0.20 -3.67
N TYR A 80 -7.23 1.21 -2.91
CA TYR A 80 -6.26 2.24 -3.27
C TYR A 80 -5.01 2.09 -2.42
N VAL A 81 -3.86 1.96 -3.03
CA VAL A 81 -2.58 1.74 -2.35
C VAL A 81 -1.49 2.63 -2.94
N THR A 82 -0.68 3.23 -2.09
CA THR A 82 0.36 4.18 -2.51
C THR A 82 1.53 3.54 -3.24
N LEU A 83 1.82 2.27 -2.96
CA LEU A 83 2.87 1.48 -3.61
C LEU A 83 2.29 0.18 -4.17
N GLU A 84 2.77 -0.25 -5.33
CA GLU A 84 2.42 -1.53 -5.96
C GLU A 84 2.50 -2.70 -4.95
N PRO A 85 1.45 -3.53 -4.86
CA PRO A 85 1.40 -4.66 -3.93
C PRO A 85 2.51 -5.68 -4.19
N CYS A 86 3.08 -6.21 -3.10
CA CYS A 86 3.97 -7.37 -3.16
C CYS A 86 3.18 -8.68 -3.40
N GLN A 87 3.87 -9.80 -3.55
CA GLN A 87 3.26 -11.11 -3.82
C GLN A 87 2.25 -11.55 -2.75
N MET A 88 2.52 -11.26 -1.47
CA MET A 88 1.60 -11.58 -0.37
C MET A 88 0.30 -10.77 -0.49
N CYS A 89 0.42 -9.46 -0.70
CA CYS A 89 -0.74 -8.57 -0.81
C CYS A 89 -1.50 -8.78 -2.11
N ALA A 90 -0.81 -8.99 -3.24
CA ALA A 90 -1.44 -9.32 -4.52
C ALA A 90 -2.25 -10.63 -4.42
N GLY A 91 -1.69 -11.67 -3.77
CA GLY A 91 -2.41 -12.90 -3.49
C GLY A 91 -3.66 -12.67 -2.63
N ALA A 92 -3.56 -11.85 -1.59
CA ALA A 92 -4.71 -11.50 -0.74
C ALA A 92 -5.81 -10.75 -1.51
N LEU A 93 -5.42 -9.87 -2.43
CA LEU A 93 -6.37 -9.15 -3.30
C LEU A 93 -7.14 -10.08 -4.22
N VAL A 94 -6.48 -11.06 -4.83
CA VAL A 94 -7.13 -12.09 -5.64
C VAL A 94 -8.05 -12.95 -4.77
N GLN A 95 -7.56 -13.42 -3.63
CA GLN A 95 -8.34 -14.27 -2.72
C GLN A 95 -9.59 -13.58 -2.18
N SER A 96 -9.49 -12.31 -1.84
CA SER A 96 -10.62 -11.51 -1.32
C SER A 96 -11.64 -11.12 -2.38
N ARG A 97 -11.43 -11.44 -3.66
CA ARG A 97 -12.36 -11.11 -4.76
C ARG A 97 -12.59 -9.60 -4.92
N ILE A 98 -11.58 -8.79 -4.66
CA ILE A 98 -11.69 -7.36 -4.86
C ILE A 98 -11.82 -7.04 -6.36
N ASP A 99 -12.65 -6.06 -6.72
CA ASP A 99 -12.95 -5.79 -8.12
C ASP A 99 -11.82 -5.01 -8.82
N ARG A 100 -11.25 -4.02 -8.12
CA ARG A 100 -10.30 -3.07 -8.70
C ARG A 100 -9.23 -2.65 -7.69
N VAL A 101 -8.00 -2.52 -8.17
CA VAL A 101 -6.87 -1.95 -7.42
C VAL A 101 -6.34 -0.73 -8.14
N VAL A 102 -6.23 0.37 -7.41
CA VAL A 102 -5.65 1.64 -7.89
C VAL A 102 -4.30 1.84 -7.19
N ILE A 103 -3.25 1.97 -7.97
CA ILE A 103 -1.86 2.02 -7.51
C ILE A 103 -1.29 3.42 -7.73
N GLY A 104 -0.62 3.97 -6.72
CA GLY A 104 0.12 5.22 -6.81
C GLY A 104 1.40 5.04 -7.62
N CYS A 105 2.44 4.48 -7.04
CA CYS A 105 3.71 4.24 -7.73
C CYS A 105 4.06 2.74 -7.77
N MET A 106 4.87 2.37 -8.76
CA MET A 106 5.29 0.99 -9.00
C MET A 106 6.50 0.62 -8.14
N SER A 107 6.67 -0.68 -7.89
CA SER A 107 7.79 -1.26 -7.14
C SER A 107 8.59 -2.19 -8.04
N PRO A 108 9.64 -1.72 -8.75
CA PRO A 108 10.34 -2.50 -9.75
C PRO A 108 10.99 -3.79 -9.23
N LYS A 109 11.32 -3.82 -7.93
CA LYS A 109 12.05 -4.95 -7.31
C LYS A 109 11.16 -6.01 -6.68
N SER A 110 9.93 -5.68 -6.32
CA SER A 110 9.06 -6.58 -5.55
C SER A 110 7.57 -6.48 -5.90
N GLY A 111 7.20 -5.62 -6.83
CA GLY A 111 5.80 -5.41 -7.21
C GLY A 111 5.24 -6.59 -8.00
N CYS A 112 4.03 -6.98 -7.66
CA CYS A 112 3.33 -8.12 -8.27
C CYS A 112 1.99 -7.72 -8.92
N ALA A 113 1.90 -6.48 -9.39
CA ALA A 113 0.82 -5.97 -10.21
C ALA A 113 1.32 -5.41 -11.56
N GLY A 114 2.39 -6.01 -12.10
CA GLY A 114 2.95 -5.70 -13.41
C GLY A 114 4.47 -5.48 -13.44
N SER A 115 5.15 -5.22 -12.31
CA SER A 115 6.60 -4.97 -12.29
C SER A 115 7.42 -6.26 -12.40
N VAL A 116 7.42 -7.11 -11.38
CA VAL A 116 8.11 -8.40 -11.39
C VAL A 116 7.19 -9.49 -11.94
N LEU A 117 5.98 -9.56 -11.45
CA LEU A 117 4.90 -10.44 -11.87
C LEU A 117 3.60 -9.65 -11.94
N ASN A 118 2.57 -10.21 -12.57
CA ASN A 118 1.21 -9.70 -12.51
C ASN A 118 0.27 -10.78 -11.96
N LEU A 119 0.28 -10.97 -10.64
CA LEU A 119 -0.57 -11.94 -9.97
C LEU A 119 -2.06 -11.54 -9.97
N LEU A 120 -2.36 -10.25 -10.15
CA LEU A 120 -3.73 -9.76 -10.15
C LEU A 120 -4.52 -10.16 -11.41
N GLN A 121 -3.83 -10.49 -12.50
CA GLN A 121 -4.41 -10.78 -13.79
C GLN A 121 -3.88 -12.09 -14.40
N MET A 122 -3.44 -13.03 -13.58
CA MET A 122 -3.08 -14.37 -14.05
C MET A 122 -4.35 -15.13 -14.48
N GLU A 123 -4.38 -15.56 -15.75
CA GLU A 123 -5.55 -16.25 -16.35
C GLU A 123 -5.90 -17.56 -15.64
N GLU A 124 -4.89 -18.23 -15.09
CA GLU A 124 -5.04 -19.49 -14.35
C GLU A 124 -5.75 -19.32 -13.01
N PHE A 125 -5.81 -18.10 -12.47
CA PHE A 125 -6.53 -17.84 -11.22
C PHE A 125 -8.02 -17.65 -11.48
N ASN A 126 -8.82 -18.04 -10.51
CA ASN A 126 -10.28 -17.99 -10.59
C ASN A 126 -10.89 -16.58 -10.36
N HIS A 127 -10.06 -15.55 -10.25
CA HIS A 127 -10.48 -14.15 -10.15
C HIS A 127 -9.43 -13.23 -10.75
N GLN A 128 -9.90 -12.26 -11.52
CA GLN A 128 -9.08 -11.22 -12.13
C GLN A 128 -9.43 -9.87 -11.47
N VAL A 129 -8.42 -9.05 -11.20
CA VAL A 129 -8.56 -7.72 -10.60
C VAL A 129 -8.27 -6.67 -11.65
N GLU A 130 -9.16 -5.70 -11.83
CA GLU A 130 -8.88 -4.52 -12.65
C GLU A 130 -7.77 -3.68 -12.00
N ILE A 131 -6.83 -3.18 -12.81
CA ILE A 131 -5.68 -2.41 -12.31
C ILE A 131 -5.67 -1.02 -12.96
N GLU A 132 -5.61 0.02 -12.14
CA GLU A 132 -5.29 1.39 -12.52
C GLU A 132 -3.96 1.78 -11.89
N ARG A 133 -3.05 2.42 -12.66
CA ARG A 133 -1.69 2.77 -12.23
C ARG A 133 -1.42 4.26 -12.36
N GLY A 134 -0.50 4.78 -11.55
CA GLY A 134 0.02 6.14 -11.68
C GLY A 134 -0.85 7.24 -11.09
N VAL A 135 -1.80 6.90 -10.24
CA VAL A 135 -2.67 7.90 -9.60
C VAL A 135 -1.91 8.59 -8.46
N LEU A 136 -1.67 9.89 -8.59
CA LEU A 136 -0.80 10.70 -7.72
C LEU A 136 0.62 10.11 -7.59
N GLU A 137 1.15 9.53 -8.65
CA GLU A 137 2.42 8.81 -8.69
C GLU A 137 3.57 9.61 -8.08
N ASP A 138 3.73 10.88 -8.48
CA ASP A 138 4.81 11.74 -7.99
C ASP A 138 4.76 11.93 -6.47
N LYS A 139 3.56 12.08 -5.90
CA LYS A 139 3.38 12.22 -4.46
C LYS A 139 3.69 10.93 -3.71
N CYS A 140 3.27 9.79 -4.26
CA CYS A 140 3.54 8.48 -3.67
C CYS A 140 5.03 8.16 -3.71
N SER A 141 5.69 8.36 -4.84
CA SER A 141 7.12 8.10 -4.99
C SER A 141 7.99 9.07 -4.19
N SER A 142 7.64 10.36 -4.14
CA SER A 142 8.37 11.38 -3.38
C SER A 142 8.38 11.06 -1.88
N LEU A 143 7.24 10.65 -1.31
CA LEU A 143 7.17 10.27 0.10
C LEU A 143 8.07 9.08 0.44
N LEU A 144 8.14 8.08 -0.44
CA LEU A 144 9.05 6.94 -0.29
C LEU A 144 10.52 7.35 -0.40
N GLN A 145 10.86 8.18 -1.39
CA GLN A 145 12.23 8.66 -1.59
C GLN A 145 12.72 9.45 -0.39
N GLU A 146 11.90 10.37 0.12
CA GLU A 146 12.19 11.17 1.30
C GLU A 146 12.44 10.28 2.53
N PHE A 147 11.60 9.28 2.76
CA PHE A 147 11.78 8.32 3.84
C PHE A 147 13.13 7.60 3.76
N PHE A 148 13.51 7.09 2.59
CA PHE A 148 14.77 6.37 2.43
C PHE A 148 16.00 7.27 2.51
N VAL A 149 15.90 8.55 2.13
CA VAL A 149 16.95 9.54 2.38
C VAL A 149 17.17 9.70 3.89
N HIS A 150 16.13 10.00 4.64
CA HIS A 150 16.21 10.18 6.09
C HIS A 150 16.68 8.90 6.81
N LEU A 151 16.25 7.73 6.35
CA LEU A 151 16.70 6.45 6.90
C LEU A 151 18.21 6.25 6.74
N ARG A 152 18.76 6.57 5.57
CA ARG A 152 20.21 6.48 5.32
C ARG A 152 21.00 7.46 6.18
N GLU A 153 20.53 8.69 6.33
CA GLU A 153 21.16 9.72 7.17
C GLU A 153 21.19 9.28 8.64
N ARG A 154 20.08 8.78 9.16
CA ARG A 154 20.00 8.26 10.53
C ARG A 154 20.97 7.10 10.75
N ASN A 155 20.99 6.13 9.86
CA ASN A 155 21.90 4.97 9.97
C ASN A 155 23.36 5.37 9.88
N ALA A 156 23.73 6.38 9.08
CA ALA A 156 25.08 6.92 9.00
C ALA A 156 25.51 7.61 10.30
N LEU A 157 24.59 8.34 10.95
CA LEU A 157 24.84 8.99 12.25
C LEU A 157 25.02 7.95 13.38
N GLU A 158 24.23 6.89 13.39
CA GLU A 158 24.34 5.81 14.37
C GLU A 158 25.68 5.07 14.26
N LYS A 159 26.14 4.75 13.05
CA LYS A 159 27.44 4.14 12.80
C LYS A 159 28.61 5.01 13.27
N LYS A 160 28.54 6.34 13.09
CA LYS A 160 29.58 7.26 13.58
C LYS A 160 29.64 7.29 15.10
N LYS A 161 28.51 7.16 15.81
CA LYS A 161 28.47 7.13 17.28
C LYS A 161 29.08 5.85 17.82
N THR A 162 28.85 4.69 17.22
CA THR A 162 29.42 3.41 17.66
C THR A 162 30.93 3.32 17.41
N SER A 163 31.46 3.91 16.33
CA SER A 163 32.89 3.90 16.02
C SER A 163 33.74 4.86 16.89
N HIS A 164 33.14 5.67 17.75
CA HIS A 164 33.87 6.57 18.68
C HIS A 164 34.03 5.94 20.07
N PHE A 165 33.53 4.74 20.30
CA PHE A 165 33.63 4.01 21.57
C PHE A 165 34.53 2.77 21.48
N GLU A 166 35.19 2.54 20.34
CA GLU A 166 36.30 1.58 20.18
C GLU A 166 37.66 2.31 20.13
#